data_0588db7480717088b693fc6cdae3f121
#
_entry.id   0588db7480717088b693fc6cdae3f121
#
_cell.length_a   1.000
_cell.length_b   1.000
_cell.length_c   1.000
_cell.angle_alpha   90.00
_cell.angle_beta   90.00
_cell.angle_gamma   90.00
#
_symmetry.space_group_name_H-M   'P 1'
#
loop_
_entity.id
_entity.type
_entity.pdbx_description
1 polymer ?
#
loop_
_entity_poly.entity_id
_entity_poly.type
_entity_poly.pdbx_seq_one_letter_code
_entity_poly.pdbx_strand_id
1 'polypeptide(L)'
;ASPDIFANRTLSDEINFQMSNDQVKPILRKKIDESITSAFEVLRKRIDKFGVTQPNIQRLGNSGRILVELPGAKDVERVKKLLQSTAQLEFWTTEKNQEFFTFLSQANQVIKDLVEQEEDLEKSQDKQTSEIEDLLADVEVKADSLTMEKNPLLDLIIGTGFQGGPVLAQFYEKDVPTVDSYLNNPKVRQLIPANKRFTKFLWGIPDPETKIVDLYIIKANRNNIPPLGGGVVVDASQGYDQVGNPA
;
A
#
# COMPACT_ATOMS: atom_id res chain seq x y z
N ALA A 1 -29.81 -15.15 1.12
CA ALA A 1 -28.47 -15.01 0.53
C ALA A 1 -28.50 -15.74 -0.80
N SER A 2 -28.07 -15.11 -1.88
CA SER A 2 -27.96 -15.78 -3.17
C SER A 2 -26.67 -16.63 -3.15
N PRO A 3 -26.74 -17.93 -3.51
CA PRO A 3 -25.55 -18.78 -3.63
C PRO A 3 -24.50 -18.18 -4.57
N ASP A 4 -24.95 -17.43 -5.58
CA ASP A 4 -24.10 -16.76 -6.57
C ASP A 4 -23.08 -15.79 -5.94
N ILE A 5 -23.43 -15.19 -4.79
CA ILE A 5 -22.55 -14.25 -4.07
C ILE A 5 -21.45 -15.01 -3.34
N PHE A 6 -21.72 -16.20 -2.84
CA PHE A 6 -20.82 -16.97 -1.99
C PHE A 6 -20.06 -18.07 -2.74
N ALA A 7 -20.48 -18.46 -3.93
CA ALA A 7 -19.75 -19.35 -4.82
C ALA A 7 -18.55 -18.60 -5.46
N ASN A 8 -17.75 -17.95 -4.63
CA ASN A 8 -16.55 -17.22 -5.05
C ASN A 8 -15.31 -18.12 -4.93
N ARG A 9 -14.18 -17.66 -5.43
CA ARG A 9 -12.92 -18.41 -5.46
C ARG A 9 -12.48 -18.94 -4.09
N THR A 10 -12.82 -18.27 -3.01
CA THR A 10 -12.42 -18.63 -1.64
C THR A 10 -13.28 -19.75 -1.06
N LEU A 11 -14.51 -19.85 -1.48
CA LEU A 11 -15.50 -20.81 -0.98
C LEU A 11 -15.95 -21.85 -2.02
N SER A 12 -15.32 -21.84 -3.22
CA SER A 12 -15.69 -22.72 -4.35
C SER A 12 -15.60 -24.23 -4.04
N ASP A 13 -14.77 -24.61 -3.08
CA ASP A 13 -14.63 -26.01 -2.66
C ASP A 13 -15.79 -26.49 -1.78
N GLU A 14 -16.51 -25.56 -1.14
CA GLU A 14 -17.59 -25.88 -0.20
C GLU A 14 -18.96 -25.37 -0.67
N ILE A 15 -19.02 -24.34 -1.52
CA ILE A 15 -20.26 -23.72 -2.01
C ILE A 15 -20.25 -23.69 -3.53
N ASN A 16 -21.26 -24.28 -4.14
CA ASN A 16 -21.48 -24.23 -5.59
C ASN A 16 -22.81 -23.54 -5.93
N PHE A 17 -22.98 -23.17 -7.20
CA PHE A 17 -24.15 -22.44 -7.71
C PHE A 17 -25.48 -23.21 -7.61
N GLN A 18 -25.43 -24.53 -7.41
CA GLN A 18 -26.61 -25.40 -7.36
C GLN A 18 -27.14 -25.57 -5.93
N MET A 19 -26.41 -25.06 -4.92
CA MET A 19 -26.82 -25.19 -3.51
C MET A 19 -28.00 -24.28 -3.17
N SER A 20 -28.93 -24.78 -2.36
CA SER A 20 -29.98 -23.95 -1.80
C SER A 20 -29.47 -23.05 -0.67
N ASN A 21 -30.20 -21.97 -0.38
CA ASN A 21 -29.85 -21.07 0.75
C ASN A 21 -29.75 -21.82 2.10
N ASP A 22 -30.55 -22.86 2.29
CA ASP A 22 -30.55 -23.62 3.54
C ASP A 22 -29.34 -24.55 3.67
N GLN A 23 -28.73 -24.94 2.54
CA GLN A 23 -27.48 -25.67 2.51
C GLN A 23 -26.27 -24.73 2.69
N VAL A 24 -26.34 -23.50 2.16
CA VAL A 24 -25.24 -22.52 2.25
C VAL A 24 -25.14 -21.90 3.65
N LYS A 25 -26.27 -21.62 4.32
CA LYS A 25 -26.26 -20.97 5.65
C LYS A 25 -25.45 -21.73 6.72
N PRO A 26 -25.54 -23.06 6.87
CA PRO A 26 -24.70 -23.77 7.83
C PRO A 26 -23.23 -23.68 7.54
N ILE A 27 -22.82 -23.71 6.25
CA ILE A 27 -21.44 -23.59 5.82
C ILE A 27 -20.89 -22.21 6.19
N LEU A 28 -21.66 -21.15 5.89
CA LEU A 28 -21.29 -19.79 6.26
C LEU A 28 -21.16 -19.60 7.78
N ARG A 29 -22.11 -20.17 8.56
CA ARG A 29 -22.05 -20.09 10.02
C ARG A 29 -20.80 -20.79 10.57
N LYS A 30 -20.45 -21.95 10.02
CA LYS A 30 -19.22 -22.66 10.38
C LYS A 30 -17.98 -21.81 10.06
N LYS A 31 -17.90 -21.22 8.86
CA LYS A 31 -16.80 -20.35 8.46
C LYS A 31 -16.68 -19.10 9.33
N ILE A 32 -17.78 -18.50 9.71
CA ILE A 32 -17.80 -17.37 10.63
C ILE A 32 -17.26 -17.80 12.00
N ASP A 33 -17.67 -18.95 12.53
CA ASP A 33 -17.20 -19.43 13.84
C ASP A 33 -15.70 -19.78 13.80
N GLU A 34 -15.23 -20.44 12.74
CA GLU A 34 -13.79 -20.67 12.49
C GLU A 34 -13.01 -19.36 12.43
N SER A 35 -13.54 -18.33 11.75
CA SER A 35 -12.93 -17.01 11.63
C SER A 35 -12.85 -16.29 12.99
N ILE A 36 -13.90 -16.36 13.80
CA ILE A 36 -13.94 -15.80 15.15
C ILE A 36 -12.94 -16.53 16.06
N THR A 37 -12.85 -17.85 15.94
CA THR A 37 -11.89 -18.66 16.70
C THR A 37 -10.46 -18.28 16.34
N SER A 38 -10.15 -18.14 15.06
CA SER A 38 -8.84 -17.68 14.59
C SER A 38 -8.52 -16.27 15.09
N ALA A 39 -9.49 -15.34 15.02
CA ALA A 39 -9.32 -13.98 15.53
C ALA A 39 -9.06 -13.97 17.06
N PHE A 40 -9.76 -14.80 17.80
CA PHE A 40 -9.56 -14.96 19.24
C PHE A 40 -8.13 -15.41 19.58
N GLU A 41 -7.63 -16.43 18.88
CA GLU A 41 -6.26 -16.93 19.09
C GLU A 41 -5.20 -15.89 18.71
N VAL A 42 -5.42 -15.14 17.62
CA VAL A 42 -4.53 -14.03 17.22
C VAL A 42 -4.51 -12.94 18.28
N LEU A 43 -5.67 -12.52 18.78
CA LEU A 43 -5.77 -11.51 19.84
C LEU A 43 -5.08 -11.99 21.12
N ARG A 44 -5.30 -13.24 21.53
CA ARG A 44 -4.66 -13.85 22.68
C ARG A 44 -3.13 -13.79 22.57
N LYS A 45 -2.57 -14.26 21.44
CA LYS A 45 -1.12 -14.23 21.21
C LYS A 45 -0.56 -12.80 21.21
N ARG A 46 -1.30 -11.83 20.70
CA ARG A 46 -0.89 -10.42 20.74
C ARG A 46 -0.85 -9.89 22.16
N ILE A 47 -1.86 -10.19 22.95
CA ILE A 47 -1.98 -9.72 24.33
C ILE A 47 -0.91 -10.35 25.21
N ASP A 48 -0.64 -11.65 25.05
CA ASP A 48 0.41 -12.36 25.79
C ASP A 48 1.80 -11.72 25.58
N LYS A 49 2.07 -11.20 24.37
CA LYS A 49 3.33 -10.49 24.06
C LYS A 49 3.42 -9.08 24.67
N PHE A 50 2.32 -8.50 25.11
CA PHE A 50 2.31 -7.18 25.76
C PHE A 50 2.82 -7.17 27.19
N GLY A 51 2.98 -8.35 27.81
CA GLY A 51 3.40 -8.45 29.19
C GLY A 51 2.40 -7.85 30.19
N VAL A 52 1.12 -7.76 29.83
CA VAL A 52 0.07 -7.33 30.75
C VAL A 52 -0.20 -8.45 31.76
N THR A 53 -0.23 -8.10 33.02
CA THR A 53 -0.47 -9.06 34.10
C THR A 53 -1.93 -9.51 34.08
N GLN A 54 -2.19 -10.82 33.91
CA GLN A 54 -3.52 -11.44 33.96
C GLN A 54 -4.55 -10.84 32.99
N PRO A 55 -4.32 -10.89 31.67
CA PRO A 55 -5.32 -10.47 30.71
C PRO A 55 -6.53 -11.42 30.74
N ASN A 56 -7.74 -10.86 30.67
CA ASN A 56 -8.96 -11.63 30.54
C ASN A 56 -9.51 -11.47 29.12
N ILE A 57 -9.61 -12.59 28.38
CA ILE A 57 -10.12 -12.61 27.00
C ILE A 57 -11.24 -13.66 26.95
N GLN A 58 -12.43 -13.23 26.54
CA GLN A 58 -13.60 -14.11 26.51
C GLN A 58 -14.42 -13.92 25.22
N ARG A 59 -14.90 -15.01 24.64
CA ARG A 59 -15.93 -14.96 23.60
C ARG A 59 -17.30 -14.75 24.25
N LEU A 60 -18.06 -13.77 23.77
CA LEU A 60 -19.41 -13.48 24.27
C LEU A 60 -20.46 -14.32 23.54
N GLY A 61 -20.55 -15.60 23.92
CA GLY A 61 -21.49 -16.54 23.34
C GLY A 61 -21.36 -16.63 21.82
N ASN A 62 -22.50 -16.71 21.09
CA ASN A 62 -22.54 -16.79 19.61
C ASN A 62 -22.65 -15.41 18.94
N SER A 63 -22.38 -14.33 19.68
CA SER A 63 -22.57 -12.95 19.16
C SER A 63 -21.47 -12.47 18.22
N GLY A 64 -20.40 -13.26 18.03
CA GLY A 64 -19.23 -12.85 17.27
C GLY A 64 -18.36 -11.78 17.96
N ARG A 65 -18.67 -11.43 19.22
CA ARG A 65 -17.93 -10.45 20.02
C ARG A 65 -16.91 -11.11 20.93
N ILE A 66 -15.77 -10.46 21.07
CA ILE A 66 -14.70 -10.86 21.98
C ILE A 66 -14.53 -9.73 23.00
N LEU A 67 -14.64 -10.07 24.29
CA LEU A 67 -14.36 -9.17 25.40
C LEU A 67 -12.87 -9.28 25.72
N VAL A 68 -12.20 -8.14 25.87
CA VAL A 68 -10.80 -8.04 26.25
C VAL A 68 -10.68 -7.08 27.42
N GLU A 69 -10.16 -7.56 28.53
CA GLU A 69 -9.89 -6.77 29.74
C GLU A 69 -8.40 -6.85 30.05
N LEU A 70 -7.75 -5.69 30.16
CA LEU A 70 -6.31 -5.58 30.34
C LEU A 70 -6.02 -4.76 31.60
N PRO A 71 -6.07 -5.38 32.81
CA PRO A 71 -5.80 -4.67 34.06
C PRO A 71 -4.38 -4.11 34.07
N GLY A 72 -4.22 -2.84 34.43
CA GLY A 72 -2.92 -2.19 34.56
C GLY A 72 -2.26 -1.74 33.28
N ALA A 73 -2.97 -1.78 32.14
CA ALA A 73 -2.48 -1.23 30.88
C ALA A 73 -2.27 0.29 31.02
N LYS A 74 -1.02 0.75 30.90
CA LYS A 74 -0.65 2.17 31.05
C LYS A 74 -1.01 3.00 29.81
N ASP A 75 -0.94 2.41 28.62
CA ASP A 75 -1.20 3.07 27.35
C ASP A 75 -2.34 2.34 26.59
N VAL A 76 -3.55 2.73 26.92
CA VAL A 76 -4.77 2.12 26.39
C VAL A 76 -4.89 2.35 24.87
N GLU A 77 -4.53 3.53 24.38
CA GLU A 77 -4.64 3.86 22.95
C GLU A 77 -3.65 3.04 22.09
N ARG A 78 -2.43 2.87 22.58
CA ARG A 78 -1.44 2.01 21.90
C ARG A 78 -1.91 0.56 21.85
N VAL A 79 -2.43 0.05 22.96
CA VAL A 79 -2.98 -1.32 23.03
C VAL A 79 -4.14 -1.47 22.04
N LYS A 80 -5.09 -0.53 22.05
CA LYS A 80 -6.23 -0.51 21.14
C LYS A 80 -5.78 -0.51 19.67
N LYS A 81 -4.83 0.36 19.30
CA LYS A 81 -4.27 0.43 17.95
C LYS A 81 -3.63 -0.90 17.52
N LEU A 82 -2.90 -1.56 18.42
CA LEU A 82 -2.28 -2.86 18.13
C LEU A 82 -3.27 -4.00 18.04
N LEU A 83 -4.32 -4.02 18.86
CA LEU A 83 -5.39 -5.03 18.76
C LEU A 83 -6.25 -4.84 17.51
N GLN A 84 -6.48 -3.61 17.10
CA GLN A 84 -7.26 -3.27 15.91
C GLN A 84 -6.48 -3.42 14.60
N SER A 85 -5.14 -3.52 14.67
CA SER A 85 -4.33 -3.67 13.46
C SER A 85 -4.63 -5.01 12.77
N THR A 86 -5.06 -4.95 11.52
CA THR A 86 -5.35 -6.11 10.67
C THR A 86 -4.20 -6.45 9.73
N ALA A 87 -3.02 -5.87 9.97
CA ALA A 87 -1.86 -6.08 9.13
C ALA A 87 -1.46 -7.56 9.09
N GLN A 88 -1.38 -8.10 7.90
CA GLN A 88 -0.80 -9.42 7.64
C GLN A 88 0.69 -9.27 7.38
N LEU A 89 1.50 -10.10 8.04
CA LEU A 89 2.92 -10.18 7.73
C LEU A 89 3.10 -11.01 6.46
N GLU A 90 3.72 -10.41 5.48
CA GLU A 90 3.98 -11.02 4.18
C GLU A 90 5.46 -10.85 3.83
N PHE A 91 6.06 -11.89 3.30
CA PHE A 91 7.44 -11.83 2.81
C PHE A 91 7.43 -11.93 1.30
N TRP A 92 7.99 -10.92 0.66
CA TRP A 92 8.08 -10.82 -0.78
C TRP A 92 9.54 -10.71 -1.22
N THR A 93 9.89 -11.38 -2.31
CA THR A 93 11.16 -11.12 -2.99
C THR A 93 11.12 -9.77 -3.68
N THR A 94 12.22 -9.03 -3.61
CA THR A 94 12.35 -7.73 -4.27
C THR A 94 13.00 -7.84 -5.65
N GLU A 95 12.74 -6.89 -6.51
CA GLU A 95 13.52 -6.65 -7.73
C GLU A 95 14.76 -5.82 -7.38
N LYS A 96 15.75 -5.84 -8.27
CA LYS A 96 16.91 -4.96 -8.15
C LYS A 96 16.58 -3.60 -8.76
N ASN A 97 16.86 -2.51 -8.05
CA ASN A 97 16.53 -1.15 -8.48
C ASN A 97 17.12 -0.78 -9.86
N GLN A 98 18.35 -1.20 -10.13
CA GLN A 98 19.03 -0.91 -11.40
C GLN A 98 18.27 -1.40 -12.63
N GLU A 99 17.46 -2.46 -12.49
CA GLU A 99 16.66 -3.02 -13.58
C GLU A 99 15.43 -2.15 -13.91
N PHE A 100 15.14 -1.16 -13.07
CA PHE A 100 14.02 -0.25 -13.19
C PHE A 100 14.39 1.22 -13.45
N PHE A 101 15.68 1.56 -13.53
CA PHE A 101 16.08 2.94 -13.83
C PHE A 101 15.63 3.39 -15.22
N THR A 102 15.73 2.51 -16.23
CA THR A 102 15.18 2.80 -17.56
C THR A 102 13.67 3.00 -17.53
N PHE A 103 12.96 2.19 -16.74
CA PHE A 103 11.52 2.35 -16.52
C PHE A 103 11.20 3.74 -15.93
N LEU A 104 11.93 4.21 -14.91
CA LEU A 104 11.72 5.55 -14.33
C LEU A 104 11.89 6.67 -15.36
N SER A 105 12.92 6.59 -16.18
CA SER A 105 13.15 7.58 -17.24
C SER A 105 12.02 7.58 -18.27
N GLN A 106 11.59 6.41 -18.71
CA GLN A 106 10.47 6.28 -19.66
C GLN A 106 9.14 6.71 -19.03
N ALA A 107 8.91 6.37 -17.74
CA ALA A 107 7.75 6.81 -17.01
C ALA A 107 7.69 8.34 -16.90
N ASN A 108 8.81 8.98 -16.57
CA ASN A 108 8.91 10.43 -16.52
C ASN A 108 8.51 11.08 -17.85
N GLN A 109 8.97 10.53 -18.97
CA GLN A 109 8.61 11.06 -20.30
C GLN A 109 7.10 10.94 -20.56
N VAL A 110 6.51 9.77 -20.29
CA VAL A 110 5.06 9.58 -20.46
C VAL A 110 4.25 10.52 -19.56
N ILE A 111 4.71 10.75 -18.32
CA ILE A 111 4.05 11.65 -17.39
C ILE A 111 4.16 13.10 -17.86
N LYS A 112 5.35 13.51 -18.37
CA LYS A 112 5.57 14.84 -18.95
C LYS A 112 4.57 15.10 -20.09
N ASP A 113 4.46 14.16 -21.05
CA ASP A 113 3.52 14.26 -22.17
C ASP A 113 2.05 14.37 -21.69
N LEU A 114 1.69 13.68 -20.59
CA LEU A 114 0.34 13.75 -20.01
C LEU A 114 0.07 15.10 -19.34
N VAL A 115 1.01 15.62 -18.56
CA VAL A 115 0.88 16.92 -17.88
C VAL A 115 0.80 18.05 -18.91
N GLU A 116 1.62 18.03 -19.97
CA GLU A 116 1.56 18.99 -21.05
C GLU A 116 0.20 18.98 -21.78
N GLN A 117 -0.38 17.77 -22.02
CA GLN A 117 -1.71 17.65 -22.61
C GLN A 117 -2.82 18.20 -21.71
N GLU A 118 -2.73 18.00 -20.40
CA GLU A 118 -3.69 18.56 -19.43
C GLU A 118 -3.60 20.09 -19.36
N GLU A 119 -2.38 20.66 -19.32
CA GLU A 119 -2.16 22.12 -19.34
C GLU A 119 -2.72 22.76 -20.62
N ASP A 120 -2.57 22.11 -21.78
CA ASP A 120 -3.08 22.62 -23.05
C ASP A 120 -4.62 22.53 -23.14
N LEU A 121 -5.24 21.53 -22.52
CA LEU A 121 -6.70 21.42 -22.42
C LEU A 121 -7.30 22.48 -21.50
N GLU A 122 -6.66 22.77 -20.35
CA GLU A 122 -7.08 23.83 -19.45
C GLU A 122 -6.98 25.22 -20.10
N LYS A 123 -5.86 25.51 -20.78
CA LYS A 123 -5.71 26.76 -21.55
C LYS A 123 -6.70 26.90 -22.70
N SER A 124 -7.19 25.78 -23.25
CA SER A 124 -8.20 25.80 -24.32
C SER A 124 -9.61 26.02 -23.80
N GLN A 125 -9.91 25.70 -22.54
CA GLN A 125 -11.21 25.97 -21.91
C GLN A 125 -11.31 27.41 -21.40
N ASP A 126 -10.22 28.02 -20.94
CA ASP A 126 -10.19 29.45 -20.52
C ASP A 126 -10.33 30.41 -21.69
N LYS A 127 -9.99 30.03 -22.92
CA LYS A 127 -10.11 30.88 -24.11
C LYS A 127 -11.55 31.18 -24.55
N GLN A 128 -12.55 30.54 -23.96
CA GLN A 128 -13.94 30.87 -24.26
C GLN A 128 -14.57 31.99 -23.39
N THR A 129 -13.83 32.52 -22.41
CA THR A 129 -14.35 33.53 -21.48
C THR A 129 -13.69 34.90 -21.51
N SER A 130 -12.62 35.12 -22.30
CA SER A 130 -11.90 36.41 -22.29
C SER A 130 -11.51 36.94 -23.67
N GLU A 131 -12.50 37.23 -24.55
CA GLU A 131 -12.27 38.09 -25.73
C GLU A 131 -12.15 39.58 -25.40
N ILE A 132 -12.10 39.98 -24.12
CA ILE A 132 -12.15 41.40 -23.74
C ILE A 132 -10.84 41.92 -23.10
N GLU A 133 -9.92 41.05 -22.67
CA GLU A 133 -8.65 41.48 -22.03
C GLU A 133 -7.43 41.51 -22.94
N ASP A 134 -7.52 41.05 -24.17
CA ASP A 134 -6.38 40.94 -25.11
C ASP A 134 -5.99 42.24 -25.82
N LEU A 135 -6.62 43.35 -25.47
CA LEU A 135 -6.32 44.68 -26.06
C LEU A 135 -5.43 45.59 -25.21
N LEU A 136 -4.94 45.12 -24.06
CA LEU A 136 -4.17 45.96 -23.12
C LEU A 136 -2.78 45.45 -22.75
N ALA A 137 -2.27 44.36 -23.32
CA ALA A 137 -0.98 43.78 -22.96
C ALA A 137 0.01 43.74 -24.12
N ASP A 138 0.22 44.87 -24.78
CA ASP A 138 1.38 45.06 -25.68
C ASP A 138 2.47 45.84 -24.93
N VAL A 139 3.13 45.21 -24.00
CA VAL A 139 4.45 45.64 -23.46
C VAL A 139 5.33 44.43 -23.30
N GLU A 140 6.26 44.34 -24.23
CA GLU A 140 7.42 43.43 -24.18
C GLU A 140 8.07 43.41 -22.79
N VAL A 141 8.11 42.25 -22.16
CA VAL A 141 9.23 41.86 -21.30
C VAL A 141 9.73 40.52 -21.80
N LYS A 142 10.75 40.53 -22.61
CA LYS A 142 11.62 39.39 -22.85
C LYS A 142 12.34 39.08 -21.53
N ALA A 143 11.71 38.29 -20.67
CA ALA A 143 12.42 37.55 -19.66
C ALA A 143 12.90 36.24 -20.31
N ASP A 144 14.20 36.11 -20.37
CA ASP A 144 14.94 34.89 -20.73
C ASP A 144 14.52 33.79 -19.76
N SER A 145 13.39 33.15 -20.03
CA SER A 145 12.99 31.92 -19.38
C SER A 145 13.83 30.80 -19.97
N LEU A 146 14.96 30.52 -19.32
CA LEU A 146 15.52 29.19 -19.35
C LEU A 146 14.39 28.26 -18.94
N THR A 147 13.69 27.66 -19.90
CA THR A 147 12.73 26.60 -19.68
C THR A 147 13.50 25.42 -19.08
N MET A 148 13.60 25.39 -17.75
CA MET A 148 14.00 24.18 -17.05
C MET A 148 12.99 23.10 -17.51
N GLU A 149 13.50 22.13 -18.24
CA GLU A 149 12.68 20.96 -18.59
C GLU A 149 12.11 20.37 -17.32
N LYS A 150 10.80 20.51 -17.11
CA LYS A 150 10.11 19.90 -15.98
C LYS A 150 10.16 18.38 -16.13
N ASN A 151 10.68 17.70 -15.13
CA ASN A 151 10.69 16.24 -15.05
C ASN A 151 9.75 15.80 -13.93
N PRO A 152 8.42 15.70 -14.18
CA PRO A 152 7.40 15.63 -13.12
C PRO A 152 7.61 14.49 -12.11
N LEU A 153 8.19 13.37 -12.55
CA LEU A 153 8.52 12.25 -11.67
C LEU A 153 9.93 12.33 -11.11
N LEU A 154 10.92 12.65 -11.96
CA LEU A 154 12.33 12.62 -11.56
C LEU A 154 12.69 13.76 -10.61
N ASP A 155 12.06 14.93 -10.75
CA ASP A 155 12.29 16.09 -9.87
C ASP A 155 11.77 15.85 -8.44
N LEU A 156 10.89 14.85 -8.23
CA LEU A 156 10.42 14.44 -6.92
C LEU A 156 11.36 13.45 -6.22
N ILE A 157 12.33 12.85 -6.95
CA ILE A 157 13.27 11.89 -6.38
C ILE A 157 14.32 12.63 -5.57
N ILE A 158 14.41 12.32 -4.27
CA ILE A 158 15.40 12.88 -3.36
C ILE A 158 16.71 12.08 -3.38
N GLY A 159 16.58 10.76 -3.55
CA GLY A 159 17.69 9.82 -3.54
C GLY A 159 17.29 8.47 -4.10
N THR A 160 18.26 7.59 -4.23
CA THR A 160 18.07 6.20 -4.65
C THR A 160 18.69 5.25 -3.63
N GLY A 161 18.20 4.03 -3.55
CA GLY A 161 18.84 2.99 -2.76
C GLY A 161 20.23 2.63 -3.29
N PHE A 162 20.99 1.86 -2.52
CA PHE A 162 22.27 1.31 -2.98
C PHE A 162 22.08 0.45 -4.23
N GLN A 163 23.09 0.44 -5.10
CA GLN A 163 23.02 -0.28 -6.38
C GLN A 163 22.75 -1.78 -6.17
N GLY A 164 21.72 -2.28 -6.86
CA GLY A 164 21.27 -3.67 -6.72
C GLY A 164 20.39 -3.95 -5.49
N GLY A 165 20.07 -2.92 -4.72
CA GLY A 165 19.17 -2.98 -3.58
C GLY A 165 17.68 -3.01 -3.97
N PRO A 166 16.80 -3.17 -2.98
CA PRO A 166 15.36 -3.23 -3.19
C PRO A 166 14.68 -1.86 -3.29
N VAL A 167 15.31 -0.80 -2.81
CA VAL A 167 14.79 0.57 -2.83
C VAL A 167 15.05 1.18 -4.20
N LEU A 168 13.97 1.51 -4.91
CA LEU A 168 14.05 2.13 -6.23
C LEU A 168 14.46 3.59 -6.12
N ALA A 169 13.73 4.35 -5.31
CA ALA A 169 13.93 5.76 -5.10
C ALA A 169 13.34 6.19 -3.75
N GLN A 170 13.73 7.38 -3.31
CA GLN A 170 13.28 8.01 -2.08
C GLN A 170 12.53 9.29 -2.40
N PHE A 171 11.44 9.54 -1.65
CA PHE A 171 10.55 10.68 -1.85
C PHE A 171 10.18 11.31 -0.52
N TYR A 172 9.68 12.53 -0.52
CA TYR A 172 9.02 13.08 0.66
C TYR A 172 7.62 12.48 0.83
N GLU A 173 7.21 12.27 2.07
CA GLU A 173 5.86 11.75 2.43
C GLU A 173 4.72 12.53 1.74
N LYS A 174 4.86 13.86 1.61
CA LYS A 174 3.88 14.73 0.94
C LYS A 174 3.68 14.41 -0.54
N ASP A 175 4.73 13.89 -1.22
CA ASP A 175 4.72 13.63 -2.66
C ASP A 175 4.24 12.21 -3.00
N VAL A 176 4.11 11.33 -1.99
CA VAL A 176 3.65 9.94 -2.14
C VAL A 176 2.34 9.82 -2.94
N PRO A 177 1.27 10.60 -2.67
CA PRO A 177 0.02 10.48 -3.44
C PRO A 177 0.20 10.79 -4.94
N THR A 178 1.03 11.79 -5.26
CA THR A 178 1.33 12.21 -6.63
C THR A 178 2.11 11.11 -7.36
N VAL A 179 3.19 10.64 -6.75
CA VAL A 179 4.03 9.56 -7.33
C VAL A 179 3.22 8.28 -7.48
N ASP A 180 2.38 7.94 -6.49
CA ASP A 180 1.51 6.76 -6.56
C ASP A 180 0.53 6.85 -7.74
N SER A 181 -0.06 8.02 -7.99
CA SER A 181 -0.93 8.25 -9.14
C SER A 181 -0.18 8.08 -10.46
N TYR A 182 1.06 8.56 -10.55
CA TYR A 182 1.92 8.40 -11.73
C TYR A 182 2.27 6.94 -12.00
N LEU A 183 2.74 6.22 -10.99
CA LEU A 183 3.13 4.81 -11.11
C LEU A 183 1.94 3.87 -11.38
N ASN A 184 0.74 4.24 -10.97
CA ASN A 184 -0.49 3.48 -11.23
C ASN A 184 -1.16 3.86 -12.54
N ASN A 185 -0.69 4.89 -13.25
CA ASN A 185 -1.23 5.26 -14.55
C ASN A 185 -1.09 4.08 -15.55
N PRO A 186 -2.17 3.71 -16.27
CA PRO A 186 -2.14 2.59 -17.21
C PRO A 186 -1.05 2.68 -18.27
N LYS A 187 -0.76 3.90 -18.81
CA LYS A 187 0.29 4.12 -19.80
C LYS A 187 1.68 3.85 -19.20
N VAL A 188 1.91 4.26 -17.94
CA VAL A 188 3.16 4.01 -17.22
C VAL A 188 3.30 2.52 -16.88
N ARG A 189 2.23 1.87 -16.42
CA ARG A 189 2.23 0.43 -16.11
C ARG A 189 2.57 -0.44 -17.31
N GLN A 190 2.22 -0.04 -18.53
CA GLN A 190 2.55 -0.74 -19.78
C GLN A 190 4.04 -0.73 -20.11
N LEU A 191 4.83 0.21 -19.54
CA LEU A 191 6.29 0.27 -19.72
C LEU A 191 7.04 -0.84 -18.97
N ILE A 192 6.38 -1.49 -18.01
CA ILE A 192 6.98 -2.59 -17.26
C ILE A 192 7.17 -3.79 -18.18
N PRO A 193 8.37 -4.36 -18.28
CA PRO A 193 8.65 -5.51 -19.14
C PRO A 193 7.69 -6.68 -18.90
N ALA A 194 7.31 -7.39 -19.94
CA ALA A 194 6.30 -8.47 -19.89
C ALA A 194 6.65 -9.58 -18.87
N ASN A 195 7.93 -9.89 -18.68
CA ASN A 195 8.42 -10.85 -17.69
C ASN A 195 8.31 -10.33 -16.25
N LYS A 196 8.08 -9.01 -16.06
CA LYS A 196 7.95 -8.33 -14.77
C LYS A 196 6.57 -7.68 -14.57
N ARG A 197 5.58 -8.00 -15.40
CA ARG A 197 4.25 -7.39 -15.42
C ARG A 197 3.49 -7.41 -14.08
N PHE A 198 3.85 -8.32 -13.19
CA PHE A 198 3.24 -8.44 -11.87
C PHE A 198 3.98 -7.66 -10.78
N THR A 199 5.06 -6.97 -11.13
CA THR A 199 5.78 -6.10 -10.20
C THR A 199 4.84 -5.10 -9.53
N LYS A 200 5.03 -4.91 -8.22
CA LYS A 200 4.34 -3.90 -7.43
C LYS A 200 5.32 -2.93 -6.82
N PHE A 201 4.87 -1.71 -6.72
CA PHE A 201 5.54 -0.66 -5.97
C PHE A 201 4.91 -0.58 -4.58
N LEU A 202 5.73 -0.57 -3.54
CA LEU A 202 5.29 -0.50 -2.15
C LEU A 202 6.06 0.62 -1.44
N TRP A 203 5.34 1.40 -0.67
CA TRP A 203 5.91 2.45 0.15
C TRP A 203 6.38 1.89 1.50
N GLY A 204 7.56 2.32 1.93
CA GLY A 204 8.07 2.08 3.27
C GLY A 204 7.34 2.91 4.32
N ILE A 205 7.76 2.78 5.57
CA ILE A 205 7.30 3.64 6.66
C ILE A 205 8.06 4.96 6.56
N PRO A 206 7.38 6.13 6.61
CA PRO A 206 8.03 7.42 6.63
C PRO A 206 9.01 7.54 7.82
N ASP A 207 10.20 8.03 7.57
CA ASP A 207 11.12 8.40 8.63
C ASP A 207 10.50 9.52 9.48
N PRO A 208 10.45 9.40 10.82
CA PRO A 208 9.77 10.36 11.68
C PRO A 208 10.35 11.77 11.64
N GLU A 209 11.66 11.89 11.42
CA GLU A 209 12.39 13.17 11.46
C GLU A 209 12.47 13.83 10.08
N THR A 210 12.90 13.08 9.08
CA THR A 210 13.15 13.59 7.74
C THR A 210 11.92 13.58 6.84
N LYS A 211 10.89 12.80 7.19
CA LYS A 211 9.69 12.58 6.37
C LYS A 211 10.01 11.99 5.00
N ILE A 212 11.12 11.27 4.91
CA ILE A 212 11.53 10.55 3.70
C ILE A 212 10.89 9.15 3.72
N VAL A 213 10.45 8.72 2.55
CA VAL A 213 9.81 7.42 2.33
C VAL A 213 10.54 6.69 1.22
N ASP A 214 10.87 5.44 1.47
CA ASP A 214 11.46 4.54 0.49
C ASP A 214 10.39 3.93 -0.40
N LEU A 215 10.63 3.88 -1.71
CA LEU A 215 9.82 3.15 -2.67
C LEU A 215 10.48 1.81 -3.00
N TYR A 216 9.81 0.72 -2.62
CA TYR A 216 10.26 -0.65 -2.86
C TYR A 216 9.64 -1.27 -4.10
N ILE A 217 10.38 -2.18 -4.73
CA ILE A 217 9.89 -2.95 -5.88
C ILE A 217 9.83 -4.42 -5.49
N ILE A 218 8.64 -5.01 -5.52
CA ILE A 218 8.46 -6.42 -5.20
C ILE A 218 8.08 -7.26 -6.41
N LYS A 219 8.55 -8.52 -6.42
CA LYS A 219 8.16 -9.56 -7.37
C LYS A 219 6.82 -10.14 -6.95
N ALA A 220 5.73 -9.49 -7.33
CA ALA A 220 4.42 -10.08 -7.11
C ALA A 220 4.10 -11.13 -8.19
N ASN A 221 2.98 -11.82 -8.04
CA ASN A 221 2.50 -12.85 -8.94
C ASN A 221 1.04 -12.59 -9.34
N ARG A 222 0.54 -13.35 -10.32
CA ARG A 222 -0.83 -13.19 -10.85
C ARG A 222 -1.90 -13.27 -9.76
N ASN A 223 -1.69 -14.08 -8.74
CA ASN A 223 -2.66 -14.33 -7.68
C ASN A 223 -2.51 -13.35 -6.51
N ASN A 224 -1.46 -12.53 -6.51
CA ASN A 224 -1.08 -11.65 -5.40
C ASN A 224 -0.99 -12.37 -4.04
N ILE A 225 -0.44 -13.58 -4.05
CA ILE A 225 -0.20 -14.39 -2.86
C ILE A 225 1.28 -14.31 -2.52
N PRO A 226 1.64 -13.90 -1.29
CA PRO A 226 3.04 -13.84 -0.88
C PRO A 226 3.66 -15.24 -0.89
N PRO A 227 4.94 -15.38 -1.27
CA PRO A 227 5.67 -16.65 -1.18
C PRO A 227 5.67 -17.23 0.23
N LEU A 228 5.77 -16.37 1.25
CA LEU A 228 5.68 -16.73 2.66
C LEU A 228 4.79 -15.71 3.39
N GLY A 229 3.89 -16.20 4.21
CA GLY A 229 3.06 -15.38 5.09
C GLY A 229 3.50 -15.46 6.55
N GLY A 230 2.92 -14.63 7.40
CA GLY A 230 3.26 -14.57 8.84
C GLY A 230 3.11 -15.89 9.60
N GLY A 231 2.36 -16.85 9.07
CA GLY A 231 2.20 -18.17 9.68
C GLY A 231 3.48 -19.02 9.72
N VAL A 232 4.49 -18.68 8.94
CA VAL A 232 5.81 -19.38 8.96
C VAL A 232 6.74 -18.84 10.06
N VAL A 233 6.40 -17.70 10.68
CA VAL A 233 7.18 -17.11 11.77
C VAL A 233 6.88 -17.87 13.06
N VAL A 234 7.85 -18.64 13.54
CA VAL A 234 7.73 -19.44 14.78
C VAL A 234 8.21 -18.67 16.01
N ASP A 235 9.14 -17.74 15.84
CA ASP A 235 9.66 -16.88 16.90
C ASP A 235 10.11 -15.54 16.37
N ALA A 236 10.07 -14.51 17.21
CA ALA A 236 10.55 -13.17 16.93
C ALA A 236 11.11 -12.56 18.22
N SER A 237 12.38 -12.22 18.24
CA SER A 237 13.01 -11.53 19.34
C SER A 237 13.59 -10.20 18.90
N GLN A 238 13.62 -9.24 19.81
CA GLN A 238 14.25 -7.95 19.57
C GLN A 238 15.77 -8.11 19.64
N GLY A 239 16.45 -7.74 18.56
CA GLY A 239 17.90 -7.60 18.55
C GLY A 239 18.30 -6.16 18.83
N TYR A 240 19.56 -5.98 19.23
CA TYR A 240 20.17 -4.67 19.41
C TYR A 240 21.47 -4.63 18.60
N ASP A 241 21.74 -3.48 18.00
CA ASP A 241 23.00 -3.24 17.33
C ASP A 241 24.16 -3.08 18.34
N GLN A 242 25.39 -2.89 17.85
CA GLN A 242 26.57 -2.71 18.70
C GLN A 242 26.53 -1.42 19.55
N VAL A 243 25.64 -0.51 19.23
CA VAL A 243 25.45 0.78 19.90
C VAL A 243 24.26 0.72 20.90
N GLY A 244 23.51 -0.40 20.90
CA GLY A 244 22.38 -0.61 21.79
C GLY A 244 21.05 -0.11 21.25
N ASN A 245 20.94 0.24 19.96
CA ASN A 245 19.68 0.57 19.33
C ASN A 245 18.94 -0.70 18.91
N PRO A 246 17.59 -0.71 18.97
CA PRO A 246 16.80 -1.81 18.44
C PRO A 246 17.08 -1.99 16.95
N ALA A 247 17.44 -3.22 16.54
CA ALA A 247 17.75 -3.59 15.17
C ALA A 247 16.59 -4.38 14.54
#